data_80ed9f86f1fe229b9d3c8a371e6f2c07
#
_entry.id   80ed9f86f1fe229b9d3c8a371e6f2c07
#
_cell.length_a   1.000
_cell.length_b   1.000
_cell.length_c   1.000
_cell.angle_alpha   90.00
_cell.angle_beta   90.00
_cell.angle_gamma   90.00
#
_symmetry.space_group_name_H-M   'P 1'
#
loop_
_entity.id
_entity.type
_entity.pdbx_description
1 polymer ?
#
loop_
_entity_poly.entity_id
_entity_poly.type
_entity_poly.pdbx_seq_one_letter_code
_entity_poly.pdbx_strand_id
1 'polypeptide(L)'
;PEVFLAAQRAIYQGLSLSAVQITGENIRINLGQVLKGKALRLLEPIFICGQITLEKNDLQGSLRSSLLASGLKDLLALLLEANKFTNPHQMLENYDITWEEVEFTQDQVSLKGSLKDEREEISAIYLSTGLNLIDKQILALNPLKVEAKPEHLNFSLTDFQVDLGEEVEINHLSLDSTQLCCHGKLTVKPD
;
A
#
# COMPACT_ATOMS: atom_id res chain seq x y z
N PRO A 1 -29.08 5.74 -0.77
CA PRO A 1 -28.83 5.31 0.61
C PRO A 1 -27.38 5.55 0.97
N GLU A 2 -27.15 5.92 2.23
CA GLU A 2 -25.86 6.09 2.84
C GLU A 2 -25.56 4.84 3.70
N VAL A 3 -24.31 4.39 3.66
CA VAL A 3 -23.83 3.27 4.48
C VAL A 3 -22.62 3.75 5.25
N PHE A 4 -22.67 3.63 6.55
CA PHE A 4 -21.56 3.89 7.45
C PHE A 4 -21.04 2.58 8.04
N LEU A 5 -19.73 2.38 7.99
CA LEU A 5 -19.03 1.26 8.59
C LEU A 5 -17.90 1.80 9.46
N ALA A 6 -17.86 1.37 10.71
CA ALA A 6 -16.72 1.62 11.58
C ALA A 6 -16.28 0.30 12.19
N ALA A 7 -14.99 0.06 12.18
CA ALA A 7 -14.40 -1.13 12.77
C ALA A 7 -13.07 -0.78 13.44
N GLN A 8 -12.82 -1.45 14.57
CA GLN A 8 -11.50 -1.49 15.20
C GLN A 8 -10.92 -2.89 14.99
N ARG A 9 -9.62 -2.97 14.69
CA ARG A 9 -8.92 -4.24 14.41
C ARG A 9 -9.54 -5.01 13.24
N ALA A 10 -9.84 -4.30 12.15
CA ALA A 10 -10.31 -4.94 10.93
C ALA A 10 -9.17 -5.68 10.23
N ILE A 11 -9.48 -6.76 9.54
CA ILE A 11 -8.52 -7.49 8.71
C ILE A 11 -9.03 -7.48 7.28
N TYR A 12 -8.21 -6.98 6.36
CA TYR A 12 -8.48 -6.98 4.93
C TYR A 12 -7.36 -7.67 4.17
N GLN A 13 -7.62 -8.83 3.57
CA GLN A 13 -6.64 -9.65 2.85
C GLN A 13 -5.35 -9.92 3.64
N GLY A 14 -5.50 -10.16 4.95
CA GLY A 14 -4.37 -10.39 5.85
C GLY A 14 -3.69 -9.13 6.39
N LEU A 15 -4.05 -7.95 5.90
CA LEU A 15 -3.61 -6.67 6.46
C LEU A 15 -4.47 -6.30 7.65
N SER A 16 -3.86 -6.15 8.81
CA SER A 16 -4.52 -5.68 10.03
C SER A 16 -4.58 -4.15 10.04
N LEU A 17 -5.77 -3.62 10.19
CA LEU A 17 -6.05 -2.19 10.28
C LEU A 17 -6.54 -1.87 11.70
N SER A 18 -5.87 -0.96 12.38
CA SER A 18 -6.15 -0.64 13.79
C SER A 18 -7.52 0.01 13.95
N ALA A 19 -7.86 0.93 13.05
CA ALA A 19 -9.18 1.53 12.96
C ALA A 19 -9.53 1.86 11.50
N VAL A 20 -10.79 1.63 11.15
CA VAL A 20 -11.36 1.95 9.84
C VAL A 20 -12.71 2.61 10.05
N GLN A 21 -12.92 3.73 9.40
CA GLN A 21 -14.21 4.41 9.29
C GLN A 21 -14.46 4.69 7.82
N ILE A 22 -15.58 4.20 7.30
CA ILE A 22 -15.93 4.31 5.88
C ILE A 22 -17.38 4.77 5.78
N THR A 23 -17.62 5.77 4.96
CA THR A 23 -18.95 6.22 4.57
C THR A 23 -19.09 6.14 3.06
N GLY A 24 -20.09 5.41 2.60
CA GLY A 24 -20.45 5.33 1.18
C GLY A 24 -21.81 5.98 0.95
N GLU A 25 -21.88 6.85 -0.04
CA GLU A 25 -23.11 7.57 -0.41
C GLU A 25 -23.65 7.10 -1.77
N ASN A 26 -24.98 7.20 -1.94
CA ASN A 26 -25.66 6.93 -3.21
C ASN A 26 -25.42 5.54 -3.79
N ILE A 27 -25.25 4.53 -2.93
CA ILE A 27 -24.98 3.16 -3.38
C ILE A 27 -26.21 2.62 -4.12
N ARG A 28 -26.06 2.41 -5.44
CA ARG A 28 -27.04 1.82 -6.31
C ARG A 28 -26.56 0.49 -6.85
N ILE A 29 -27.34 -0.55 -6.59
CA ILE A 29 -27.04 -1.92 -6.98
C ILE A 29 -28.16 -2.52 -7.84
N ASN A 30 -27.84 -3.55 -8.62
CA ASN A 30 -28.76 -4.28 -9.50
C ASN A 30 -29.67 -5.25 -8.75
N LEU A 31 -30.33 -4.81 -7.66
CA LEU A 31 -31.10 -5.66 -6.75
C LEU A 31 -32.10 -6.58 -7.47
N GLY A 32 -32.83 -6.05 -8.46
CA GLY A 32 -33.81 -6.83 -9.26
C GLY A 32 -33.16 -7.95 -10.10
N GLN A 33 -31.89 -7.84 -10.42
CA GLN A 33 -31.14 -8.90 -11.13
C GLN A 33 -30.55 -9.90 -10.13
N VAL A 34 -30.12 -9.45 -8.96
CA VAL A 34 -29.64 -10.33 -7.87
C VAL A 34 -30.72 -11.31 -7.43
N LEU A 35 -31.99 -10.84 -7.31
CA LEU A 35 -33.14 -11.69 -7.01
C LEU A 35 -33.41 -12.75 -8.10
N LYS A 36 -32.89 -12.58 -9.29
CA LYS A 36 -32.91 -13.53 -10.42
C LYS A 36 -31.64 -14.38 -10.54
N GLY A 37 -30.80 -14.40 -9.49
CA GLY A 37 -29.57 -15.20 -9.44
C GLY A 37 -28.37 -14.61 -10.18
N LYS A 38 -28.42 -13.34 -10.60
CA LYS A 38 -27.25 -12.67 -11.20
C LYS A 38 -26.33 -12.11 -10.13
N ALA A 39 -25.05 -11.95 -10.45
CA ALA A 39 -24.07 -11.35 -9.55
C ALA A 39 -24.46 -9.91 -9.16
N LEU A 40 -24.09 -9.54 -7.92
CA LEU A 40 -24.23 -8.16 -7.44
C LEU A 40 -23.30 -7.25 -8.24
N ARG A 41 -23.84 -6.14 -8.75
CA ARG A 41 -23.08 -5.11 -9.47
C ARG A 41 -23.52 -3.73 -9.06
N LEU A 42 -22.56 -2.79 -9.04
CA LEU A 42 -22.88 -1.38 -8.96
C LEU A 42 -23.53 -0.91 -10.25
N LEU A 43 -24.48 -0.01 -10.17
CA LEU A 43 -25.16 0.58 -11.35
C LEU A 43 -24.56 1.95 -11.71
N GLU A 44 -23.94 2.63 -10.76
CA GLU A 44 -23.33 3.95 -10.89
C GLU A 44 -22.05 4.00 -10.05
N PRO A 45 -21.10 4.89 -10.39
CA PRO A 45 -19.94 5.13 -9.51
C PRO A 45 -20.39 5.53 -8.11
N ILE A 46 -19.71 4.99 -7.09
CA ILE A 46 -19.94 5.36 -5.72
C ILE A 46 -18.72 6.08 -5.15
N PHE A 47 -18.97 7.03 -4.27
CA PHE A 47 -17.92 7.75 -3.56
C PHE A 47 -17.84 7.19 -2.14
N ILE A 48 -16.66 6.74 -1.78
CA ILE A 48 -16.36 6.23 -0.45
C ILE A 48 -15.43 7.25 0.23
N CYS A 49 -15.89 7.84 1.32
CA CYS A 49 -15.02 8.62 2.20
C CYS A 49 -14.53 7.72 3.32
N GLY A 50 -13.26 7.78 3.66
CA GLY A 50 -12.72 6.91 4.69
C GLY A 50 -11.57 7.51 5.47
N GLN A 51 -11.44 7.02 6.71
CA GLN A 51 -10.28 7.22 7.54
C GLN A 51 -9.74 5.85 7.95
N ILE A 52 -8.45 5.67 7.77
CA ILE A 52 -7.73 4.45 8.13
C ILE A 52 -6.61 4.82 9.07
N THR A 53 -6.49 4.08 10.17
CA THR A 53 -5.35 4.14 11.07
C THR A 53 -4.65 2.79 11.07
N LEU A 54 -3.36 2.81 10.91
CA LEU A 54 -2.48 1.65 10.89
C LEU A 54 -1.39 1.83 11.95
N GLU A 55 -1.50 1.12 13.05
CA GLU A 55 -0.47 1.12 14.07
C GLU A 55 0.75 0.29 13.63
N LYS A 56 1.94 0.67 14.11
CA LYS A 56 3.18 -0.04 13.80
C LYS A 56 3.07 -1.54 14.08
N ASN A 57 2.48 -1.95 15.20
CA ASN A 57 2.35 -3.35 15.58
C ASN A 57 1.44 -4.14 14.65
N ASP A 58 0.36 -3.53 14.16
CA ASP A 58 -0.55 -4.15 13.21
C ASP A 58 0.10 -4.31 11.84
N LEU A 59 0.86 -3.30 11.39
CA LEU A 59 1.66 -3.41 10.16
C LEU A 59 2.73 -4.48 10.30
N GLN A 60 3.44 -4.53 11.44
CA GLN A 60 4.43 -5.57 11.75
C GLN A 60 3.82 -6.97 11.64
N GLY A 61 2.62 -7.18 12.21
CA GLY A 61 1.89 -8.45 12.11
C GLY A 61 1.43 -8.79 10.68
N SER A 62 1.31 -7.79 9.83
CA SER A 62 0.79 -7.89 8.45
C SER A 62 1.88 -8.03 7.39
N LEU A 63 3.18 -7.95 7.73
CA LEU A 63 4.28 -7.99 6.76
C LEU A 63 4.28 -9.22 5.86
N ARG A 64 3.70 -10.33 6.32
CA ARG A 64 3.57 -11.59 5.57
C ARG A 64 2.23 -11.74 4.86
N SER A 65 1.34 -10.74 4.91
CA SER A 65 0.08 -10.78 4.17
C SER A 65 0.36 -10.73 2.66
N SER A 66 -0.45 -11.44 1.89
CA SER A 66 -0.30 -11.46 0.43
C SER A 66 -0.47 -10.07 -0.19
N LEU A 67 -1.39 -9.27 0.37
CA LEU A 67 -1.64 -7.91 -0.09
C LEU A 67 -0.39 -7.03 0.09
N LEU A 68 0.20 -7.02 1.29
CA LEU A 68 1.35 -6.16 1.58
C LEU A 68 2.61 -6.67 0.87
N ALA A 69 2.82 -7.98 0.83
CA ALA A 69 3.96 -8.57 0.12
C ALA A 69 3.92 -8.24 -1.38
N SER A 70 2.75 -8.36 -2.03
CA SER A 70 2.58 -7.99 -3.43
C SER A 70 2.80 -6.49 -3.62
N GLY A 71 2.16 -5.64 -2.83
CA GLY A 71 2.30 -4.19 -2.95
C GLY A 71 3.74 -3.70 -2.75
N LEU A 72 4.48 -4.27 -1.81
CA LEU A 72 5.90 -3.94 -1.61
C LEU A 72 6.79 -4.45 -2.76
N LYS A 73 6.47 -5.60 -3.36
CA LYS A 73 7.17 -6.09 -4.55
C LYS A 73 6.92 -5.19 -5.76
N ASP A 74 5.68 -4.76 -5.97
CA ASP A 74 5.31 -3.82 -7.04
C ASP A 74 5.99 -2.46 -6.83
N LEU A 75 6.02 -1.95 -5.59
CA LEU A 75 6.77 -0.74 -5.25
C LEU A 75 8.26 -0.89 -5.59
N LEU A 76 8.91 -1.98 -5.19
CA LEU A 76 10.31 -2.23 -5.54
C LEU A 76 10.53 -2.25 -7.05
N ALA A 77 9.62 -2.86 -7.82
CA ALA A 77 9.71 -2.86 -9.28
C ALA A 77 9.65 -1.45 -9.86
N LEU A 78 8.72 -0.61 -9.39
CA LEU A 78 8.62 0.80 -9.79
C LEU A 78 9.89 1.59 -9.43
N LEU A 79 10.46 1.34 -8.26
CA LEU A 79 11.70 2.00 -7.82
C LEU A 79 12.90 1.61 -8.66
N LEU A 80 13.02 0.34 -9.03
CA LEU A 80 14.06 -0.16 -9.92
C LEU A 80 13.89 0.41 -11.33
N GLU A 81 12.66 0.52 -11.83
CA GLU A 81 12.37 1.15 -13.12
C GLU A 81 12.78 2.63 -13.11
N ALA A 82 12.42 3.38 -12.07
CA ALA A 82 12.83 4.77 -11.89
C ALA A 82 14.36 4.93 -11.85
N ASN A 83 15.06 3.94 -11.32
CA ASN A 83 16.53 3.89 -11.30
C ASN A 83 17.14 3.27 -12.57
N LYS A 84 16.35 3.15 -13.66
CA LYS A 84 16.75 2.70 -15.01
C LYS A 84 17.18 1.24 -15.11
N PHE A 85 16.72 0.39 -14.22
CA PHE A 85 16.89 -1.06 -14.38
C PHE A 85 15.95 -1.57 -15.48
N THR A 86 16.47 -2.45 -16.34
CA THR A 86 15.68 -3.12 -17.37
C THR A 86 15.01 -4.36 -16.80
N ASN A 87 13.72 -4.55 -17.11
CA ASN A 87 12.91 -5.69 -16.69
C ASN A 87 12.90 -5.93 -15.17
N PRO A 88 12.54 -4.92 -14.35
CA PRO A 88 12.62 -5.03 -12.89
C PRO A 88 11.74 -6.15 -12.32
N HIS A 89 10.56 -6.41 -12.89
CA HIS A 89 9.71 -7.52 -12.47
C HIS A 89 10.41 -8.87 -12.64
N GLN A 90 10.99 -9.13 -13.81
CA GLN A 90 11.72 -10.38 -14.06
C GLN A 90 12.94 -10.52 -13.14
N MET A 91 13.62 -9.41 -12.86
CA MET A 91 14.74 -9.41 -11.93
C MET A 91 14.33 -9.76 -10.51
N LEU A 92 13.18 -9.23 -10.05
CA LEU A 92 12.63 -9.54 -8.72
C LEU A 92 12.02 -10.93 -8.62
N GLU A 93 11.72 -11.62 -9.74
CA GLU A 93 11.31 -13.02 -9.73
C GLU A 93 12.42 -13.97 -9.30
N ASN A 94 13.67 -13.59 -9.47
CA ASN A 94 14.84 -14.37 -9.06
C ASN A 94 15.08 -14.33 -7.54
N TYR A 95 14.28 -13.55 -6.80
CA TYR A 95 14.42 -13.39 -5.36
C TYR A 95 13.11 -13.68 -4.64
N ASP A 96 13.18 -14.48 -3.59
CA ASP A 96 12.11 -14.56 -2.59
C ASP A 96 12.37 -13.51 -1.51
N ILE A 97 11.49 -12.51 -1.45
CA ILE A 97 11.64 -11.34 -0.57
C ILE A 97 10.73 -11.53 0.63
N THR A 98 11.31 -11.56 1.82
CA THR A 98 10.58 -11.64 3.08
C THR A 98 10.86 -10.41 3.93
N TRP A 99 9.81 -9.64 4.23
CA TRP A 99 9.90 -8.51 5.15
C TRP A 99 9.70 -8.99 6.59
N GLU A 100 10.57 -8.54 7.49
CA GLU A 100 10.66 -9.07 8.84
C GLU A 100 10.39 -8.01 9.91
N GLU A 101 10.78 -6.77 9.67
CA GLU A 101 10.69 -5.68 10.64
C GLU A 101 10.22 -4.39 9.97
N VAL A 102 9.33 -3.67 10.67
CA VAL A 102 8.93 -2.31 10.29
C VAL A 102 9.23 -1.35 11.43
N GLU A 103 9.79 -0.22 11.10
CA GLU A 103 10.02 0.89 12.02
C GLU A 103 9.35 2.15 11.51
N PHE A 104 8.66 2.85 12.42
CA PHE A 104 8.15 4.19 12.22
C PHE A 104 8.97 5.18 13.02
N THR A 105 9.33 6.26 12.39
CA THR A 105 9.85 7.46 13.05
C THR A 105 8.95 8.62 12.69
N GLN A 106 9.25 9.81 13.15
CA GLN A 106 8.55 10.99 12.69
C GLN A 106 8.87 11.19 11.20
N ASP A 107 7.85 11.13 10.36
CA ASP A 107 7.90 11.33 8.90
C ASP A 107 8.62 10.25 8.07
N GLN A 108 9.10 9.15 8.67
CA GLN A 108 9.74 8.07 7.93
C GLN A 108 9.25 6.68 8.33
N VAL A 109 9.12 5.84 7.31
CA VAL A 109 8.90 4.41 7.43
C VAL A 109 10.15 3.67 6.96
N SER A 110 10.57 2.64 7.68
CA SER A 110 11.62 1.74 7.23
C SER A 110 11.22 0.28 7.40
N LEU A 111 11.67 -0.53 6.45
CA LEU A 111 11.43 -1.96 6.39
C LEU A 111 12.78 -2.67 6.31
N LYS A 112 12.93 -3.74 7.09
CA LYS A 112 14.05 -4.68 7.00
C LYS A 112 13.53 -6.05 6.63
N GLY A 113 14.30 -6.76 5.85
CA GLY A 113 13.93 -8.09 5.41
C GLY A 113 15.10 -8.86 4.85
N SER A 114 14.79 -9.98 4.23
CA SER A 114 15.74 -10.87 3.58
C SER A 114 15.36 -11.10 2.12
N LEU A 115 16.40 -11.27 1.30
CA LEU A 115 16.36 -11.70 -0.09
C LEU A 115 16.96 -13.10 -0.15
N LYS A 116 16.21 -14.06 -0.64
CA LYS A 116 16.70 -15.40 -0.94
C LYS A 116 16.80 -15.58 -2.45
N ASP A 117 17.96 -15.85 -2.97
CA ASP A 117 18.19 -16.07 -4.40
C ASP A 117 17.93 -17.53 -4.84
N GLU A 118 18.05 -17.82 -6.13
CA GLU A 118 17.89 -19.16 -6.71
C GLU A 118 18.89 -20.20 -6.15
N ARG A 119 20.00 -19.75 -5.57
CA ARG A 119 21.03 -20.63 -4.95
C ARG A 119 20.78 -20.83 -3.47
N GLU A 120 19.63 -20.34 -2.96
CA GLU A 120 19.26 -20.34 -1.54
C GLU A 120 20.18 -19.47 -0.65
N GLU A 121 21.01 -18.60 -1.25
CA GLU A 121 21.77 -17.64 -0.47
C GLU A 121 20.85 -16.53 0.05
N ILE A 122 20.95 -16.28 1.38
CA ILE A 122 20.13 -15.27 2.06
C ILE A 122 20.98 -14.04 2.29
N SER A 123 20.44 -12.91 1.89
CA SER A 123 21.04 -11.60 2.07
C SER A 123 20.02 -10.60 2.61
N ALA A 124 20.51 -9.51 3.23
CA ALA A 124 19.63 -8.50 3.82
C ALA A 124 19.13 -7.51 2.76
N ILE A 125 17.90 -7.01 2.98
CA ILE A 125 17.34 -5.86 2.29
C ILE A 125 16.83 -4.86 3.31
N TYR A 126 17.06 -3.58 3.05
CA TYR A 126 16.54 -2.46 3.83
C TYR A 126 15.93 -1.43 2.87
N LEU A 127 14.74 -0.97 3.20
CA LEU A 127 14.06 0.10 2.49
C LEU A 127 13.66 1.17 3.51
N SER A 128 13.97 2.41 3.25
CA SER A 128 13.49 3.53 4.06
C SER A 128 12.97 4.66 3.17
N THR A 129 11.89 5.29 3.62
CA THR A 129 11.31 6.43 2.89
C THR A 129 10.56 7.37 3.80
N GLY A 130 10.64 8.67 3.49
CA GLY A 130 9.67 9.64 3.98
C GLY A 130 8.37 9.51 3.19
N LEU A 131 7.25 9.88 3.82
CA LEU A 131 5.92 9.89 3.23
C LEU A 131 5.34 11.30 3.30
N ASN A 132 5.17 11.95 2.16
CA ASN A 132 4.63 13.29 2.07
C ASN A 132 3.55 13.37 0.99
N LEU A 133 2.44 14.00 1.32
CA LEU A 133 1.39 14.27 0.36
C LEU A 133 1.71 15.60 -0.35
N ILE A 134 1.98 15.55 -1.66
CA ILE A 134 2.21 16.76 -2.49
C ILE A 134 0.89 17.33 -2.96
N ASP A 135 0.03 16.46 -3.45
CA ASP A 135 -1.32 16.77 -3.89
C ASP A 135 -2.23 15.61 -3.47
N LYS A 136 -3.53 15.77 -3.60
CA LYS A 136 -4.53 14.75 -3.21
C LYS A 136 -4.31 13.37 -3.84
N GLN A 137 -3.64 13.32 -4.97
CA GLN A 137 -3.36 12.11 -5.75
C GLN A 137 -1.88 11.77 -5.84
N ILE A 138 -0.99 12.67 -5.39
CA ILE A 138 0.45 12.51 -5.54
C ILE A 138 1.11 12.33 -4.18
N LEU A 139 1.67 11.15 -3.97
CA LEU A 139 2.45 10.81 -2.79
C LEU A 139 3.94 10.91 -3.12
N ALA A 140 4.69 11.72 -2.38
CA ALA A 140 6.14 11.76 -2.46
C ALA A 140 6.77 10.78 -1.47
N LEU A 141 7.70 9.99 -1.96
CA LEU A 141 8.57 9.11 -1.19
C LEU A 141 9.96 9.76 -1.15
N ASN A 142 10.23 10.58 -0.13
CA ASN A 142 11.45 11.38 -0.06
C ASN A 142 11.90 11.67 1.39
N PRO A 143 13.18 11.38 1.74
CA PRO A 143 14.15 10.63 0.96
C PRO A 143 13.77 9.16 0.83
N LEU A 144 14.16 8.51 -0.28
CA LEU A 144 13.97 7.09 -0.47
C LEU A 144 15.32 6.40 -0.64
N LYS A 145 15.54 5.33 0.11
CA LYS A 145 16.77 4.55 0.08
C LYS A 145 16.46 3.07 0.09
N VAL A 146 17.09 2.33 -0.81
CA VAL A 146 17.13 0.88 -0.81
C VAL A 146 18.56 0.41 -0.66
N GLU A 147 18.83 -0.42 0.32
CA GLU A 147 20.10 -1.07 0.55
C GLU A 147 19.89 -2.57 0.56
N ALA A 148 20.64 -3.29 -0.26
CA ALA A 148 20.55 -4.72 -0.33
C ALA A 148 21.92 -5.35 -0.63
N LYS A 149 22.05 -6.62 -0.36
CA LYS A 149 23.05 -7.47 -1.00
C LYS A 149 22.28 -8.42 -1.90
N PRO A 150 22.56 -8.46 -3.19
CA PRO A 150 23.73 -7.93 -3.90
C PRO A 150 23.69 -6.40 -4.10
N GLU A 151 24.87 -5.78 -4.13
CA GLU A 151 25.05 -4.31 -4.19
C GLU A 151 24.40 -3.62 -5.40
N HIS A 152 24.14 -4.34 -6.46
CA HIS A 152 23.45 -3.78 -7.63
C HIS A 152 22.00 -3.37 -7.35
N LEU A 153 21.42 -3.80 -6.23
CA LEU A 153 20.10 -3.35 -5.76
C LEU A 153 20.18 -2.15 -4.80
N ASN A 154 21.37 -1.59 -4.58
CA ASN A 154 21.54 -0.40 -3.75
C ASN A 154 21.32 0.86 -4.56
N PHE A 155 20.37 1.68 -4.14
CA PHE A 155 20.15 2.98 -4.76
C PHE A 155 19.42 3.93 -3.78
N SER A 156 19.51 5.20 -4.12
CA SER A 156 18.74 6.26 -3.45
C SER A 156 18.07 7.11 -4.51
N LEU A 157 16.83 7.46 -4.26
CA LEU A 157 16.05 8.34 -5.11
C LEU A 157 15.66 9.58 -4.30
N THR A 158 15.79 10.72 -4.94
CA THR A 158 15.22 11.98 -4.46
C THR A 158 14.02 12.31 -5.33
N ASP A 159 12.98 12.87 -4.72
CA ASP A 159 11.77 13.33 -5.42
C ASP A 159 11.00 12.24 -6.19
N PHE A 160 11.05 10.99 -5.68
CA PHE A 160 10.22 9.93 -6.23
C PHE A 160 8.75 10.16 -5.85
N GLN A 161 7.89 10.15 -6.85
CA GLN A 161 6.46 10.43 -6.70
C GLN A 161 5.65 9.25 -7.23
N VAL A 162 4.58 8.94 -6.51
CA VAL A 162 3.59 7.93 -6.90
C VAL A 162 2.28 8.63 -7.17
N ASP A 163 1.76 8.48 -8.39
CA ASP A 163 0.41 8.87 -8.75
C ASP A 163 -0.55 7.75 -8.31
N LEU A 164 -1.48 8.08 -7.45
CA LEU A 164 -2.47 7.14 -6.88
C LEU A 164 -3.67 6.93 -7.81
N GLY A 165 -3.74 7.65 -8.91
CA GLY A 165 -4.81 7.59 -9.89
C GLY A 165 -6.01 8.48 -9.56
N GLU A 166 -6.83 8.70 -10.59
CA GLU A 166 -7.99 9.63 -10.53
C GLU A 166 -9.08 9.18 -9.56
N GLU A 167 -9.13 7.89 -9.22
CA GLU A 167 -10.11 7.33 -8.29
C GLU A 167 -9.78 7.60 -6.82
N VAL A 168 -8.55 8.02 -6.50
CA VAL A 168 -8.07 8.21 -5.13
C VAL A 168 -7.82 9.69 -4.85
N GLU A 169 -8.40 10.20 -3.76
CA GLU A 169 -8.07 11.52 -3.21
C GLU A 169 -7.69 11.38 -1.74
N ILE A 170 -6.44 11.64 -1.40
CA ILE A 170 -6.00 11.74 -0.01
C ILE A 170 -6.11 13.19 0.44
N ASN A 171 -6.86 13.44 1.51
CA ASN A 171 -7.02 14.78 2.08
C ASN A 171 -6.05 15.03 3.24
N HIS A 172 -5.67 13.97 3.93
CA HIS A 172 -4.75 14.02 5.06
C HIS A 172 -3.95 12.72 5.16
N LEU A 173 -2.66 12.87 5.33
CA LEU A 173 -1.71 11.79 5.61
C LEU A 173 -0.79 12.24 6.72
N SER A 174 -0.67 11.45 7.77
CA SER A 174 0.26 11.72 8.86
C SER A 174 0.91 10.44 9.33
N LEU A 175 2.19 10.53 9.62
CA LEU A 175 3.01 9.45 10.15
C LEU A 175 3.73 9.94 11.39
N ASP A 176 3.63 9.19 12.47
CA ASP A 176 4.42 9.37 13.69
C ASP A 176 5.12 8.05 14.07
N SER A 177 5.82 8.03 15.19
CA SER A 177 6.56 6.85 15.64
C SER A 177 5.69 5.64 16.01
N THR A 178 4.37 5.79 16.04
CA THR A 178 3.43 4.76 16.49
C THR A 178 2.44 4.33 15.42
N GLN A 179 2.03 5.26 14.54
CA GLN A 179 0.94 5.03 13.61
C GLN A 179 1.05 5.87 12.32
N LEU A 180 0.43 5.35 11.28
CA LEU A 180 0.10 6.02 10.04
C LEU A 180 -1.40 6.27 9.99
N CYS A 181 -1.82 7.52 9.79
CA CYS A 181 -3.21 7.89 9.58
C CYS A 181 -3.41 8.44 8.18
N CYS A 182 -4.42 7.95 7.49
CA CYS A 182 -4.84 8.39 6.18
C CYS A 182 -6.33 8.70 6.17
N HIS A 183 -6.69 9.87 5.63
CA HIS A 183 -8.08 10.25 5.39
C HIS A 183 -8.24 10.68 3.95
N GLY A 184 -9.24 10.13 3.26
CA GLY A 184 -9.43 10.40 1.84
C GLY A 184 -10.74 9.91 1.27
N LYS A 185 -10.79 9.92 -0.05
CA LYS A 185 -11.93 9.45 -0.85
C LYS A 185 -11.45 8.46 -1.89
N LEU A 186 -12.32 7.50 -2.17
CA LEU A 186 -12.15 6.53 -3.25
C LEU A 186 -13.40 6.53 -4.11
N THR A 187 -13.22 6.62 -5.41
CA THR A 187 -14.30 6.44 -6.40
C THR A 187 -14.26 5.01 -6.91
N VAL A 188 -15.30 4.25 -6.62
CA VAL A 188 -15.47 2.88 -7.15
C VAL A 188 -16.40 2.92 -8.35
N LYS A 189 -15.90 2.54 -9.52
CA LYS A 189 -16.65 2.49 -10.78
C LYS A 189 -17.35 1.13 -10.94
N PRO A 190 -18.51 1.07 -11.61
CA PRO A 190 -19.10 -0.20 -12.02
C PRO A 190 -18.19 -0.97 -12.99
N ASP A 191 -18.18 -2.32 -12.89
CA ASP A 191 -17.55 -3.20 -13.88
C ASP A 191 -18.38 -3.28 -15.18
#